data_a81997b52289197d662f715ef2672a07
#
_entry.id   a81997b52289197d662f715ef2672a07
#
_cell.length_a   1.000
_cell.length_b   1.000
_cell.length_c   1.000
_cell.angle_alpha   90.00
_cell.angle_beta   90.00
_cell.angle_gamma   90.00
#
_symmetry.space_group_name_H-M   'P 1'
#
loop_
_entity.id
_entity.type
_entity.pdbx_description
1 polymer ?
#
loop_
_entity_poly.entity_id
_entity_poly.type
_entity_poly.pdbx_seq_one_letter_code
_entity_poly.pdbx_strand_id
1 'polypeptide(L)'
;MKRFIILFVALCLPLALFAQQEGDAWLKDLDTTLGNKFAMEVEVNVADEPITGYFMVDGDGYYISLGIMEVYSDGKVRYEINNERKEVTEDRVDLTSCDLLTNPTRAFDFLGDEFSSEVLSSSATEAVVRLIPSSEELGISAIEIHLVRKGAAVEPKSVVYDYDGESVVITTSLLDCGDRKLPKWDKNAYRAYDIVSFL
;
A
#
# COMPACT_ATOMS: atom_id res chain seq x y z
N MET A 1 -44.01 18.10 -4.34
CA MET A 1 -42.68 17.69 -4.77
C MET A 1 -41.60 17.73 -3.65
N LYS A 2 -41.57 18.69 -2.72
CA LYS A 2 -40.55 18.77 -1.66
C LYS A 2 -40.51 17.58 -0.66
N ARG A 3 -41.63 16.90 -0.40
CA ARG A 3 -41.69 15.76 0.56
C ARG A 3 -41.09 14.44 0.01
N PHE A 4 -41.06 14.25 -1.31
CA PHE A 4 -40.47 13.05 -1.94
C PHE A 4 -38.94 13.09 -1.94
N ILE A 5 -38.33 14.27 -2.05
CA ILE A 5 -36.86 14.45 -2.06
C ILE A 5 -36.28 14.12 -0.68
N ILE A 6 -36.96 14.52 0.40
CA ILE A 6 -36.51 14.25 1.80
C ILE A 6 -36.56 12.74 2.10
N LEU A 7 -37.54 12.01 1.58
CA LEU A 7 -37.66 10.56 1.79
C LEU A 7 -36.55 9.79 1.06
N PHE A 8 -36.13 10.23 -0.12
CA PHE A 8 -35.08 9.60 -0.91
C PHE A 8 -33.69 9.78 -0.26
N VAL A 9 -33.40 10.98 0.27
CA VAL A 9 -32.13 11.27 0.98
C VAL A 9 -32.06 10.46 2.29
N ALA A 10 -33.16 10.31 3.03
CA ALA A 10 -33.19 9.52 4.26
C ALA A 10 -33.02 8.01 4.03
N LEU A 11 -33.32 7.49 2.83
CA LEU A 11 -33.16 6.07 2.50
C LEU A 11 -31.71 5.74 2.03
N CYS A 12 -31.00 6.70 1.47
CA CYS A 12 -29.61 6.50 0.98
C CYS A 12 -28.58 6.56 2.11
N LEU A 13 -28.81 7.35 3.17
CA LEU A 13 -27.88 7.50 4.30
C LEU A 13 -27.55 6.17 5.03
N PRO A 14 -28.51 5.29 5.37
CA PRO A 14 -28.16 4.03 6.03
C PRO A 14 -27.37 3.07 5.14
N LEU A 15 -27.59 3.08 3.82
CA LEU A 15 -26.86 2.20 2.90
C LEU A 15 -25.37 2.58 2.80
N ALA A 16 -25.05 3.87 2.79
CA ALA A 16 -23.66 4.34 2.77
C ALA A 16 -22.92 3.97 4.09
N LEU A 17 -23.58 4.09 5.24
CA LEU A 17 -23.01 3.69 6.53
C LEU A 17 -22.73 2.18 6.61
N PHE A 18 -23.60 1.35 6.04
CA PHE A 18 -23.38 -0.10 6.00
C PHE A 18 -22.21 -0.47 5.08
N ALA A 19 -22.08 0.17 3.91
CA ALA A 19 -20.99 -0.08 2.98
C ALA A 19 -19.63 0.31 3.59
N GLN A 20 -19.54 1.44 4.29
CA GLN A 20 -18.34 1.85 5.00
C GLN A 20 -18.00 0.86 6.14
N GLN A 21 -18.96 0.47 6.97
CA GLN A 21 -18.73 -0.48 8.05
C GLN A 21 -18.24 -1.84 7.54
N GLU A 22 -18.72 -2.30 6.39
CA GLU A 22 -18.27 -3.53 5.76
C GLU A 22 -16.83 -3.38 5.21
N GLY A 23 -16.48 -2.26 4.58
CA GLY A 23 -15.14 -1.94 4.11
C GLY A 23 -14.14 -1.93 5.26
N ASP A 24 -14.46 -1.25 6.34
CA ASP A 24 -13.61 -1.19 7.54
C ASP A 24 -13.39 -2.57 8.17
N ALA A 25 -14.38 -3.46 8.10
CA ALA A 25 -14.23 -4.84 8.59
C ALA A 25 -13.23 -5.64 7.75
N TRP A 26 -13.27 -5.53 6.42
CA TRP A 26 -12.29 -6.17 5.53
C TRP A 26 -10.88 -5.63 5.74
N LEU A 27 -10.73 -4.31 5.88
CA LEU A 27 -9.44 -3.66 6.14
C LEU A 27 -8.87 -4.05 7.50
N LYS A 28 -9.71 -4.19 8.53
CA LYS A 28 -9.29 -4.66 9.85
C LYS A 28 -8.81 -6.11 9.85
N ASP A 29 -9.48 -6.97 9.08
CA ASP A 29 -9.05 -8.36 8.91
C ASP A 29 -7.71 -8.43 8.15
N LEU A 30 -7.50 -7.56 7.16
CA LEU A 30 -6.22 -7.40 6.46
C LEU A 30 -5.12 -6.95 7.42
N ASP A 31 -5.32 -5.88 8.18
CA ASP A 31 -4.39 -5.38 9.19
C ASP A 31 -4.02 -6.48 10.22
N THR A 32 -5.02 -7.22 10.68
CA THR A 32 -4.82 -8.37 11.59
C THR A 32 -3.96 -9.47 10.95
N THR A 33 -4.13 -9.71 9.65
CA THR A 33 -3.37 -10.73 8.89
C THR A 33 -1.92 -10.30 8.69
N LEU A 34 -1.70 -9.05 8.32
CA LEU A 34 -0.37 -8.52 8.04
C LEU A 34 0.43 -8.29 9.32
N GLY A 35 -0.21 -7.76 10.36
CA GLY A 35 0.47 -7.35 11.59
C GLY A 35 1.57 -6.33 11.30
N ASN A 36 2.61 -6.34 12.13
CA ASN A 36 3.76 -5.43 12.00
C ASN A 36 4.97 -6.06 11.27
N LYS A 37 4.83 -7.29 10.77
CA LYS A 37 5.88 -7.99 10.02
C LYS A 37 5.28 -8.83 8.91
N PHE A 38 5.55 -8.43 7.68
CA PHE A 38 5.06 -9.14 6.49
C PHE A 38 6.00 -8.95 5.30
N ALA A 39 5.86 -9.81 4.31
CA ALA A 39 6.55 -9.69 3.02
C ALA A 39 5.60 -10.06 1.89
N MET A 40 5.78 -9.44 0.75
CA MET A 40 4.98 -9.70 -0.45
C MET A 40 5.87 -9.72 -1.69
N GLU A 41 5.59 -10.66 -2.59
CA GLU A 41 5.96 -10.50 -3.99
C GLU A 41 5.02 -9.48 -4.63
N VAL A 42 5.56 -8.66 -5.51
CA VAL A 42 4.81 -7.65 -6.25
C VAL A 42 5.13 -7.69 -7.72
N GLU A 43 4.11 -7.39 -8.52
CA GLU A 43 4.23 -7.13 -9.94
C GLU A 43 3.57 -5.77 -10.21
N VAL A 44 4.39 -4.80 -10.62
CA VAL A 44 3.94 -3.44 -10.93
C VAL A 44 3.75 -3.32 -12.43
N ASN A 45 2.52 -3.08 -12.85
CA ASN A 45 2.18 -2.89 -14.25
C ASN A 45 2.27 -1.38 -14.58
N VAL A 46 3.40 -1.01 -15.18
CA VAL A 46 3.68 0.32 -15.71
C VAL A 46 4.06 0.17 -17.16
N ALA A 47 3.30 0.74 -18.08
CA ALA A 47 3.50 0.63 -19.53
C ALA A 47 3.43 -0.83 -20.06
N ASP A 48 4.31 -1.18 -21.00
CA ASP A 48 4.19 -2.43 -21.79
C ASP A 48 4.81 -3.67 -21.12
N GLU A 49 5.66 -3.50 -20.08
CA GLU A 49 6.32 -4.61 -19.40
C GLU A 49 6.16 -4.53 -17.88
N PRO A 50 5.70 -5.61 -17.23
CA PRO A 50 5.59 -5.64 -15.78
C PRO A 50 6.96 -5.68 -15.11
N ILE A 51 7.11 -4.95 -14.02
CA ILE A 51 8.30 -4.98 -13.16
C ILE A 51 7.97 -5.83 -11.94
N THR A 52 8.72 -6.91 -11.75
CA THR A 52 8.56 -7.79 -10.60
C THR A 52 9.56 -7.48 -9.50
N GLY A 53 9.16 -7.77 -8.28
CA GLY A 53 10.01 -7.59 -7.12
C GLY A 53 9.37 -8.13 -5.84
N TYR A 54 9.94 -7.76 -4.73
CA TYR A 54 9.35 -8.05 -3.43
C TYR A 54 9.67 -6.94 -2.43
N PHE A 55 8.88 -6.87 -1.38
CA PHE A 55 9.19 -6.05 -0.23
C PHE A 55 8.95 -6.81 1.08
N MET A 56 9.60 -6.35 2.12
CA MET A 56 9.48 -6.84 3.48
C MET A 56 9.40 -5.67 4.44
N VAL A 57 8.47 -5.78 5.39
CA VAL A 57 8.27 -4.85 6.50
C VAL A 57 8.56 -5.61 7.81
N ASP A 58 9.23 -4.94 8.76
CA ASP A 58 9.44 -5.45 10.12
C ASP A 58 9.47 -4.23 11.07
N GLY A 59 8.33 -3.96 11.73
CA GLY A 59 8.09 -2.73 12.47
C GLY A 59 8.16 -1.50 11.57
N ASP A 60 8.95 -0.50 11.96
CA ASP A 60 9.11 0.74 11.17
C ASP A 60 10.07 0.59 9.99
N GLY A 61 10.85 -0.50 9.96
CA GLY A 61 11.84 -0.74 8.91
C GLY A 61 11.25 -1.50 7.72
N TYR A 62 11.84 -1.27 6.55
CA TYR A 62 11.44 -1.99 5.34
C TYR A 62 12.59 -2.18 4.35
N TYR A 63 12.40 -3.14 3.47
CA TYR A 63 13.23 -3.39 2.30
C TYR A 63 12.35 -3.58 1.08
N ILE A 64 12.76 -2.99 -0.04
CA ILE A 64 12.11 -3.15 -1.35
C ILE A 64 13.18 -3.59 -2.34
N SER A 65 12.86 -4.57 -3.19
CA SER A 65 13.65 -4.92 -4.37
C SER A 65 12.70 -4.96 -5.56
N LEU A 66 12.87 -4.07 -6.52
CA LEU A 66 11.98 -3.91 -7.67
C LEU A 66 12.79 -3.64 -8.94
N GLY A 67 12.90 -4.64 -9.81
CA GLY A 67 13.71 -4.53 -11.02
C GLY A 67 15.15 -4.18 -10.69
N ILE A 68 15.60 -3.00 -11.14
CA ILE A 68 16.97 -2.47 -10.91
C ILE A 68 17.10 -1.68 -9.59
N MET A 69 16.00 -1.46 -8.90
CA MET A 69 15.95 -0.64 -7.68
C MET A 69 15.93 -1.50 -6.42
N GLU A 70 16.65 -1.03 -5.42
CA GLU A 70 16.55 -1.54 -4.05
C GLU A 70 16.35 -0.37 -3.09
N VAL A 71 15.58 -0.58 -2.04
CA VAL A 71 15.41 0.41 -0.96
C VAL A 71 15.59 -0.27 0.37
N TYR A 72 16.45 0.30 1.21
CA TYR A 72 16.62 -0.09 2.61
C TYR A 72 16.13 1.04 3.51
N SER A 73 15.41 0.72 4.57
CA SER A 73 15.01 1.71 5.56
C SER A 73 14.98 1.13 6.98
N ASP A 74 15.36 1.98 7.93
CA ASP A 74 15.21 1.72 9.36
C ASP A 74 14.00 2.45 9.98
N GLY A 75 13.13 3.01 9.15
CA GLY A 75 11.97 3.81 9.55
C GLY A 75 12.25 5.30 9.72
N LYS A 76 13.52 5.75 9.62
CA LYS A 76 13.91 7.17 9.70
C LYS A 76 14.63 7.64 8.46
N VAL A 77 15.57 6.83 8.00
CA VAL A 77 16.37 7.07 6.81
C VAL A 77 16.07 5.96 5.82
N ARG A 78 15.96 6.35 4.55
CA ARG A 78 15.87 5.42 3.43
C ARG A 78 17.10 5.60 2.54
N TYR A 79 17.56 4.48 2.00
CA TYR A 79 18.62 4.38 1.03
C TYR A 79 18.03 3.75 -0.22
N GLU A 80 17.87 4.56 -1.26
CA GLU A 80 17.38 4.10 -2.56
C GLU A 80 18.55 3.89 -3.50
N ILE A 81 18.69 2.66 -3.99
CA ILE A 81 19.78 2.23 -4.84
C ILE A 81 19.28 2.04 -6.26
N ASN A 82 19.94 2.70 -7.21
CA ASN A 82 19.78 2.43 -8.63
C ASN A 82 21.00 1.61 -9.10
N ASN A 83 20.82 0.32 -9.31
CA ASN A 83 21.89 -0.61 -9.68
C ASN A 83 22.44 -0.38 -11.09
N GLU A 84 21.66 0.21 -11.99
CA GLU A 84 22.11 0.55 -13.34
C GLU A 84 23.01 1.77 -13.34
N ARG A 85 22.60 2.85 -12.65
CA ARG A 85 23.37 4.10 -12.54
C ARG A 85 24.49 4.01 -11.52
N LYS A 86 24.48 2.99 -10.66
CA LYS A 86 25.37 2.87 -9.49
C LYS A 86 25.30 4.10 -8.60
N GLU A 87 24.09 4.48 -8.27
CA GLU A 87 23.79 5.65 -7.44
C GLU A 87 22.99 5.22 -6.22
N VAL A 88 23.27 5.83 -5.09
CA VAL A 88 22.50 5.69 -3.85
C VAL A 88 22.00 7.06 -3.44
N THR A 89 20.70 7.19 -3.27
CA THR A 89 20.07 8.36 -2.68
C THR A 89 19.79 8.08 -1.21
N GLU A 90 20.33 8.91 -0.32
CA GLU A 90 20.07 8.88 1.11
C GLU A 90 19.11 10.00 1.48
N ASP A 91 17.93 9.66 2.02
CA ASP A 91 16.90 10.62 2.36
C ASP A 91 16.12 10.20 3.62
N ARG A 92 15.29 11.09 4.13
CA ARG A 92 14.33 10.76 5.20
C ARG A 92 13.17 9.96 4.65
N VAL A 93 12.62 9.08 5.49
CA VAL A 93 11.37 8.38 5.16
C VAL A 93 10.24 9.41 5.10
N ASP A 94 9.48 9.39 4.02
CA ASP A 94 8.23 10.14 3.93
C ASP A 94 7.16 9.43 4.75
N LEU A 95 6.89 9.96 5.94
CA LEU A 95 5.89 9.42 6.86
C LEU A 95 4.45 9.77 6.45
N THR A 96 4.26 10.61 5.44
CA THR A 96 2.93 10.97 4.93
C THR A 96 2.50 10.06 3.79
N SER A 97 3.45 9.45 3.07
CA SER A 97 3.15 8.55 1.95
C SER A 97 2.51 7.25 2.43
N CYS A 98 1.42 6.86 1.80
CA CYS A 98 0.76 5.55 1.91
C CYS A 98 0.95 4.69 0.64
N ASP A 99 1.84 5.09 -0.26
CA ASP A 99 2.18 4.34 -1.47
C ASP A 99 3.08 3.16 -1.13
N LEU A 100 2.72 1.98 -1.65
CA LEU A 100 3.40 0.72 -1.38
C LEU A 100 4.89 0.73 -1.78
N LEU A 101 5.24 1.46 -2.84
CA LEU A 101 6.61 1.52 -3.35
C LEU A 101 7.44 2.63 -2.69
N THR A 102 6.80 3.57 -2.04
CA THR A 102 7.45 4.69 -1.35
C THR A 102 7.62 4.40 0.14
N ASN A 103 6.54 3.98 0.82
CA ASN A 103 6.55 3.65 2.24
C ASN A 103 5.64 2.44 2.53
N PRO A 104 6.10 1.20 2.34
CA PRO A 104 5.28 0.01 2.54
C PRO A 104 4.83 -0.21 4.00
N THR A 105 5.43 0.47 4.98
CA THR A 105 4.99 0.37 6.38
C THR A 105 3.62 1.00 6.58
N ARG A 106 3.22 1.95 5.72
CA ARG A 106 1.92 2.63 5.74
C ARG A 106 0.97 2.20 4.63
N ALA A 107 1.44 1.34 3.71
CA ALA A 107 0.69 1.00 2.50
C ALA A 107 -0.67 0.31 2.74
N PHE A 108 -0.89 -0.20 3.95
CA PHE A 108 -2.14 -0.84 4.37
C PHE A 108 -2.73 -0.24 5.66
N ASP A 109 -2.22 0.91 6.11
CA ASP A 109 -2.72 1.67 7.26
C ASP A 109 -3.87 2.59 6.84
N PHE A 110 -5.03 1.98 6.56
CA PHE A 110 -6.20 2.70 6.04
C PHE A 110 -7.32 2.90 7.06
N LEU A 111 -7.10 2.43 8.31
CA LEU A 111 -8.09 2.48 9.39
C LEU A 111 -7.98 3.77 10.22
N GLY A 112 -7.91 4.91 9.55
CA GLY A 112 -7.79 6.20 10.22
C GLY A 112 -8.70 7.25 9.60
N ASP A 113 -8.49 8.50 10.00
CA ASP A 113 -9.24 9.65 9.47
C ASP A 113 -8.74 10.11 8.10
N GLU A 114 -7.65 9.49 7.58
CA GLU A 114 -7.03 9.88 6.31
C GLU A 114 -7.84 9.40 5.09
N PHE A 115 -8.62 8.31 5.25
CA PHE A 115 -9.42 7.74 4.18
C PHE A 115 -10.84 7.45 4.64
N SER A 116 -11.78 7.56 3.70
CA SER A 116 -13.10 6.93 3.83
C SER A 116 -13.14 5.69 2.95
N SER A 117 -13.73 4.60 3.47
CA SER A 117 -13.84 3.33 2.75
C SER A 117 -15.20 3.17 2.09
N GLU A 118 -15.24 2.60 0.89
CA GLU A 118 -16.44 2.20 0.16
C GLU A 118 -16.26 0.78 -0.40
N VAL A 119 -17.21 -0.11 -0.15
CA VAL A 119 -17.22 -1.44 -0.75
C VAL A 119 -17.83 -1.36 -2.14
N LEU A 120 -17.05 -1.59 -3.19
CA LEU A 120 -17.53 -1.64 -4.57
C LEU A 120 -18.18 -2.98 -4.89
N SER A 121 -17.63 -4.07 -4.32
CA SER A 121 -18.20 -5.41 -4.40
C SER A 121 -17.73 -6.26 -3.23
N SER A 122 -18.55 -7.18 -2.75
CA SER A 122 -18.16 -8.16 -1.74
C SER A 122 -18.87 -9.49 -1.92
N SER A 123 -18.22 -10.53 -1.44
CA SER A 123 -18.72 -11.90 -1.33
C SER A 123 -18.18 -12.53 -0.04
N ALA A 124 -18.45 -13.82 0.18
CA ALA A 124 -17.88 -14.53 1.34
C ALA A 124 -16.33 -14.62 1.30
N THR A 125 -15.71 -14.57 0.11
CA THR A 125 -14.28 -14.83 -0.09
C THR A 125 -13.50 -13.71 -0.74
N GLU A 126 -14.14 -12.72 -1.32
CA GLU A 126 -13.49 -11.62 -2.03
C GLU A 126 -14.21 -10.30 -1.76
N ALA A 127 -13.47 -9.22 -1.71
CA ALA A 127 -14.00 -7.86 -1.67
C ALA A 127 -13.13 -6.92 -2.50
N VAL A 128 -13.75 -5.88 -3.03
CA VAL A 128 -13.09 -4.70 -3.60
C VAL A 128 -13.47 -3.51 -2.75
N VAL A 129 -12.50 -2.94 -2.08
CA VAL A 129 -12.65 -1.77 -1.21
C VAL A 129 -11.97 -0.59 -1.88
N ARG A 130 -12.72 0.48 -2.08
CA ARG A 130 -12.22 1.76 -2.56
C ARG A 130 -12.00 2.69 -1.38
N LEU A 131 -10.85 3.33 -1.36
CA LEU A 131 -10.45 4.31 -0.37
C LEU A 131 -10.39 5.67 -1.03
N ILE A 132 -11.04 6.65 -0.42
CA ILE A 132 -11.08 8.03 -0.89
C ILE A 132 -10.34 8.87 0.14
N PRO A 133 -9.23 9.54 -0.23
CA PRO A 133 -8.47 10.39 0.68
C PRO A 133 -9.34 11.52 1.24
N SER A 134 -9.15 11.85 2.51
CA SER A 134 -9.79 13.00 3.15
C SER A 134 -9.13 14.34 2.78
N SER A 135 -7.94 14.30 2.17
CA SER A 135 -7.16 15.48 1.75
C SER A 135 -6.53 15.26 0.38
N GLU A 136 -6.52 16.30 -0.46
CA GLU A 136 -5.82 16.32 -1.75
C GLU A 136 -4.28 16.35 -1.60
N GLU A 137 -3.76 16.61 -0.38
CA GLU A 137 -2.31 16.68 -0.11
C GLU A 137 -1.60 15.34 -0.33
N LEU A 138 -2.32 14.22 -0.30
CA LEU A 138 -1.76 12.89 -0.57
C LEU A 138 -1.40 12.68 -2.04
N GLY A 139 -1.88 13.52 -2.96
CA GLY A 139 -1.62 13.39 -4.40
C GLY A 139 -2.23 12.14 -5.04
N ILE A 140 -3.09 11.43 -4.30
CA ILE A 140 -3.79 10.22 -4.73
C ILE A 140 -5.28 10.56 -4.78
N SER A 141 -5.95 10.25 -5.89
CA SER A 141 -7.39 10.49 -6.05
C SER A 141 -8.22 9.38 -5.43
N ALA A 142 -7.75 8.13 -5.54
CA ALA A 142 -8.35 6.95 -4.91
C ALA A 142 -7.35 5.81 -4.82
N ILE A 143 -7.62 4.86 -3.92
CA ILE A 143 -6.93 3.55 -3.86
C ILE A 143 -8.01 2.48 -3.94
N GLU A 144 -7.88 1.50 -4.83
CA GLU A 144 -8.74 0.31 -4.83
C GLU A 144 -7.93 -0.91 -4.41
N ILE A 145 -8.44 -1.65 -3.41
CA ILE A 145 -7.80 -2.85 -2.90
C ILE A 145 -8.69 -4.04 -3.19
N HIS A 146 -8.16 -5.00 -3.92
CA HIS A 146 -8.79 -6.29 -4.12
C HIS A 146 -8.31 -7.24 -3.02
N LEU A 147 -9.23 -7.71 -2.20
CA LEU A 147 -8.97 -8.56 -1.03
C LEU A 147 -9.51 -9.95 -1.26
N VAL A 148 -8.77 -10.96 -0.77
CA VAL A 148 -9.16 -12.36 -0.82
C VAL A 148 -9.09 -12.97 0.59
N ARG A 149 -10.13 -13.67 1.01
CA ARG A 149 -10.19 -14.38 2.27
C ARG A 149 -9.76 -15.84 2.07
N LYS A 150 -8.72 -16.25 2.78
CA LYS A 150 -8.20 -17.62 2.82
C LYS A 150 -8.32 -18.17 4.25
N GLY A 151 -9.43 -18.84 4.54
CA GLY A 151 -9.74 -19.26 5.90
C GLY A 151 -10.02 -18.06 6.82
N ALA A 152 -9.19 -17.86 7.84
CA ALA A 152 -9.28 -16.71 8.75
C ALA A 152 -8.47 -15.49 8.27
N ALA A 153 -7.54 -15.68 7.34
CA ALA A 153 -6.68 -14.62 6.83
C ALA A 153 -7.34 -13.85 5.69
N VAL A 154 -7.09 -12.54 5.64
CA VAL A 154 -7.43 -11.67 4.50
C VAL A 154 -6.13 -11.18 3.89
N GLU A 155 -5.95 -11.39 2.59
CA GLU A 155 -4.75 -11.04 1.86
C GLU A 155 -5.09 -10.05 0.75
N PRO A 156 -4.22 -9.07 0.43
CA PRO A 156 -4.37 -8.25 -0.74
C PRO A 156 -3.97 -9.06 -1.98
N LYS A 157 -4.77 -8.99 -3.03
CA LYS A 157 -4.51 -9.57 -4.35
C LYS A 157 -3.95 -8.55 -5.32
N SER A 158 -4.45 -7.32 -5.23
CA SER A 158 -3.92 -6.17 -5.96
C SER A 158 -4.30 -4.87 -5.27
N VAL A 159 -3.47 -3.86 -5.49
CA VAL A 159 -3.72 -2.47 -5.10
C VAL A 159 -3.62 -1.63 -6.36
N VAL A 160 -4.60 -0.77 -6.57
CA VAL A 160 -4.64 0.20 -7.68
C VAL A 160 -4.59 1.59 -7.09
N TYR A 161 -3.56 2.34 -7.40
CA TYR A 161 -3.45 3.75 -7.07
C TYR A 161 -3.91 4.59 -8.26
N ASP A 162 -4.79 5.54 -8.02
CA ASP A 162 -5.27 6.50 -9.02
C ASP A 162 -4.68 7.89 -8.71
N TYR A 163 -3.92 8.43 -9.67
CA TYR A 163 -3.28 9.73 -9.62
C TYR A 163 -3.84 10.60 -10.75
N ASP A 164 -4.98 11.29 -10.51
CA ASP A 164 -5.60 12.22 -11.46
C ASP A 164 -5.82 11.63 -12.87
N GLY A 165 -6.23 10.36 -12.94
CA GLY A 165 -6.57 9.66 -14.18
C GLY A 165 -5.44 8.80 -14.75
N GLU A 166 -4.30 8.76 -14.10
CA GLU A 166 -3.27 7.74 -14.33
C GLU A 166 -3.34 6.69 -13.22
N SER A 167 -3.44 5.42 -13.58
CA SER A 167 -3.57 4.34 -12.61
C SER A 167 -2.33 3.45 -12.62
N VAL A 168 -1.81 3.16 -11.42
CA VAL A 168 -0.76 2.17 -11.20
C VAL A 168 -1.35 0.93 -10.57
N VAL A 169 -1.21 -0.21 -11.23
CA VAL A 169 -1.73 -1.50 -10.75
C VAL A 169 -0.58 -2.32 -10.18
N ILE A 170 -0.68 -2.70 -8.91
CA ILE A 170 0.28 -3.54 -8.23
C ILE A 170 -0.41 -4.85 -7.83
N THR A 171 -0.05 -5.94 -8.48
CA THR A 171 -0.47 -7.29 -8.06
C THR A 171 0.40 -7.74 -6.90
N THR A 172 -0.20 -8.34 -5.88
CA THR A 172 0.50 -8.72 -4.64
C THR A 172 0.27 -10.19 -4.32
N SER A 173 1.27 -10.82 -3.70
CA SER A 173 1.19 -12.17 -3.16
C SER A 173 1.92 -12.23 -1.82
N LEU A 174 1.19 -12.53 -0.74
CA LEU A 174 1.75 -12.61 0.59
C LEU A 174 2.74 -13.77 0.69
N LEU A 175 3.92 -13.51 1.25
CA LEU A 175 4.96 -14.49 1.50
C LEU A 175 4.99 -14.88 2.98
N ASP A 176 5.33 -16.13 3.25
CA ASP A 176 5.66 -16.56 4.61
C ASP A 176 6.99 -15.92 5.03
N CYS A 177 6.95 -15.03 6.02
CA CYS A 177 8.11 -14.38 6.59
C CYS A 177 8.98 -15.33 7.42
N GLY A 178 8.38 -16.28 8.14
CA GLY A 178 9.08 -17.15 9.05
C GLY A 178 10.09 -16.39 9.93
N ASP A 179 11.32 -16.93 10.02
CA ASP A 179 12.44 -16.30 10.73
C ASP A 179 13.27 -15.34 9.85
N ARG A 180 12.79 -14.95 8.69
CA ARG A 180 13.51 -14.03 7.80
C ARG A 180 13.73 -12.70 8.53
N LYS A 181 14.96 -12.21 8.44
CA LYS A 181 15.34 -10.90 8.98
C LYS A 181 15.27 -9.87 7.87
N LEU A 182 14.86 -8.67 8.25
CA LEU A 182 14.88 -7.53 7.36
C LEU A 182 16.31 -7.29 6.86
N PRO A 183 16.56 -7.21 5.54
CA PRO A 183 17.84 -6.80 4.98
C PRO A 183 18.22 -5.40 5.51
N LYS A 184 19.51 -5.22 5.83
CA LYS A 184 20.02 -3.96 6.36
C LYS A 184 20.94 -3.29 5.37
N TRP A 185 20.89 -1.97 5.34
CA TRP A 185 21.83 -1.16 4.60
C TRP A 185 23.28 -1.44 5.06
N ASP A 186 24.15 -1.71 4.09
CA ASP A 186 25.61 -1.81 4.31
C ASP A 186 26.34 -0.95 3.28
N LYS A 187 26.87 0.19 3.72
CA LYS A 187 27.63 1.12 2.89
C LYS A 187 28.82 0.46 2.18
N ASN A 188 29.44 -0.58 2.76
CA ASN A 188 30.57 -1.24 2.16
C ASN A 188 30.19 -2.07 0.93
N ALA A 189 28.97 -2.60 0.88
CA ALA A 189 28.44 -3.31 -0.30
C ALA A 189 28.34 -2.37 -1.52
N TYR A 190 28.08 -1.09 -1.27
CA TYR A 190 27.86 -0.07 -2.31
C TYR A 190 29.01 0.93 -2.41
N ARG A 191 30.23 0.56 -2.00
CA ARG A 191 31.42 1.44 -2.03
C ARG A 191 31.83 1.97 -3.42
N ALA A 192 31.31 1.33 -4.48
CA ALA A 192 31.57 1.72 -5.88
C ALA A 192 30.42 2.56 -6.48
N TYR A 193 29.47 2.97 -5.63
CA TYR A 193 28.31 3.77 -6.03
C TYR A 193 28.51 5.21 -5.57
N ASP A 194 27.98 6.13 -6.35
CA ASP A 194 27.89 7.53 -5.95
C ASP A 194 26.77 7.69 -4.92
N ILE A 195 27.06 8.32 -3.77
CA ILE A 195 26.08 8.52 -2.70
C ILE A 195 25.72 9.99 -2.66
N VAL A 196 24.43 10.28 -2.88
CA VAL A 196 23.83 11.61 -2.77
C VAL A 196 22.96 11.66 -1.53
N SER A 197 23.26 12.55 -0.58
CA SER A 197 22.52 12.69 0.68
C SER A 197 21.69 13.96 0.69
N PHE A 198 20.44 13.84 1.12
CA PHE A 198 19.46 14.91 1.37
C PHE A 198 19.09 15.05 2.86
N LEU A 199 19.87 14.49 3.75
CA LEU A 199 19.66 14.54 5.21
C LEU A 199 20.02 15.90 5.82
#